data_b348862bd66afe106101d71800ac56a0
#
_entry.id   b348862bd66afe106101d71800ac56a0
#
_cell.length_a   1.000
_cell.length_b   1.000
_cell.length_c   1.000
_cell.angle_alpha   90.00
_cell.angle_beta   90.00
_cell.angle_gamma   90.00
#
_symmetry.space_group_name_H-M   'P 1'
#
loop_
_entity.id
_entity.type
_entity.pdbx_description
1 polymer ?
#
loop_
_entity_poly.entity_id
_entity_poly.type
_entity_poly.pdbx_seq_one_letter_code
_entity_poly.pdbx_strand_id
1 'polypeptide(L)'
;MGDAAIQRVIDVCQDLNLWLEGQPSVRIEHASLLSDSMLKELKGAKIGLAVSTQPIFFFAEEDSYRQFLSADQLKMSYRIKSLDKENILFSLSSDAPCTPWAEPDSPFYGIYAAVTRHTAAGRFINEDEGIPVARAILAYTRDAAKMGGFVNNGTLTPGKDADFVILDRDIFSQKAEDLAKVKPASTWIGGEKVWSQEKK
;
A
#
# COMPACT_ATOMS: atom_id res chain seq x y z
N MET A 1 5.81 -13.86 0.12
CA MET A 1 6.51 -12.80 -0.63
C MET A 1 6.82 -13.25 -2.06
N GLY A 2 7.41 -14.41 -2.29
CA GLY A 2 7.73 -14.90 -3.62
C GLY A 2 6.50 -15.36 -4.41
N ASP A 3 6.62 -15.39 -5.73
CA ASP A 3 5.57 -15.77 -6.68
C ASP A 3 4.96 -17.15 -6.40
N ALA A 4 5.79 -18.18 -6.20
CA ALA A 4 5.31 -19.53 -5.90
C ALA A 4 4.49 -19.60 -4.60
N ALA A 5 4.85 -18.82 -3.56
CA ALA A 5 4.11 -18.79 -2.31
C ALA A 5 2.75 -18.09 -2.48
N ILE A 6 2.72 -17.00 -3.26
CA ILE A 6 1.49 -16.27 -3.58
C ILE A 6 0.55 -17.16 -4.40
N GLN A 7 1.08 -17.82 -5.45
CA GLN A 7 0.31 -18.76 -6.28
C GLN A 7 -0.34 -19.85 -5.43
N ARG A 8 0.42 -20.44 -4.50
CA ARG A 8 -0.13 -21.48 -3.61
C ARG A 8 -1.31 -20.99 -2.75
N VAL A 9 -1.26 -19.74 -2.27
CA VAL A 9 -2.41 -19.16 -1.55
C VAL A 9 -3.62 -19.02 -2.48
N ILE A 10 -3.41 -18.52 -3.69
CA ILE A 10 -4.45 -18.39 -4.71
C ILE A 10 -5.08 -19.76 -5.01
N ASP A 11 -4.26 -20.77 -5.30
CA ASP A 11 -4.70 -22.14 -5.62
C ASP A 11 -5.58 -22.75 -4.53
N VAL A 12 -5.20 -22.53 -3.27
CA VAL A 12 -5.97 -23.06 -2.12
C VAL A 12 -7.29 -22.29 -1.92
N CYS A 13 -7.29 -20.98 -2.20
CA CYS A 13 -8.40 -20.11 -1.84
C CYS A 13 -9.40 -19.88 -2.98
N GLN A 14 -9.01 -20.04 -4.25
CA GLN A 14 -9.82 -19.60 -5.41
C GLN A 14 -11.22 -20.21 -5.47
N ASP A 15 -11.39 -21.45 -5.02
CA ASP A 15 -12.66 -22.18 -5.04
C ASP A 15 -13.47 -22.07 -3.74
N LEU A 16 -12.92 -21.43 -2.71
CA LEU A 16 -13.61 -21.23 -1.45
C LEU A 16 -14.71 -20.16 -1.59
N ASN A 17 -15.78 -20.31 -0.82
CA ASN A 17 -16.83 -19.31 -0.79
C ASN A 17 -16.49 -18.16 0.14
N LEU A 18 -17.02 -16.98 -0.17
CA LEU A 18 -16.94 -15.81 0.69
C LEU A 18 -17.55 -16.12 2.06
N TRP A 19 -16.87 -15.80 3.16
CA TRP A 19 -17.40 -15.94 4.53
C TRP A 19 -17.52 -14.61 5.29
N LEU A 20 -17.03 -13.50 4.70
CA LEU A 20 -17.20 -12.15 5.24
C LEU A 20 -18.01 -11.30 4.26
N GLU A 21 -19.13 -10.76 4.70
CA GLU A 21 -19.95 -9.88 3.88
C GLU A 21 -19.31 -8.48 3.77
N GLY A 22 -19.33 -7.91 2.56
CA GLY A 22 -18.89 -6.53 2.30
C GLY A 22 -17.39 -6.27 2.35
N GLN A 23 -16.58 -7.30 2.63
CA GLN A 23 -15.12 -7.21 2.69
C GLN A 23 -14.45 -8.50 2.20
N PRO A 24 -13.17 -8.48 1.82
CA PRO A 24 -12.48 -9.70 1.41
C PRO A 24 -12.36 -10.68 2.57
N SER A 25 -12.53 -11.97 2.29
CA SER A 25 -12.39 -13.01 3.31
C SER A 25 -10.95 -13.40 3.59
N VAL A 26 -10.05 -13.14 2.63
CA VAL A 26 -8.61 -13.44 2.75
C VAL A 26 -7.79 -12.24 2.30
N ARG A 27 -6.78 -11.89 3.07
CA ARG A 27 -5.79 -10.87 2.76
C ARG A 27 -4.42 -11.51 2.58
N ILE A 28 -3.77 -11.21 1.47
CA ILE A 28 -2.41 -11.64 1.17
C ILE A 28 -1.47 -10.49 1.52
N GLU A 29 -0.61 -10.70 2.51
CA GLU A 29 0.42 -9.74 2.88
C GLU A 29 1.58 -9.77 1.88
N HIS A 30 2.21 -8.63 1.69
CA HIS A 30 3.32 -8.35 0.78
C HIS A 30 2.94 -8.46 -0.69
N ALA A 31 2.60 -9.64 -1.19
CA ALA A 31 2.32 -9.90 -2.61
C ALA A 31 3.35 -9.26 -3.55
N SER A 32 4.63 -9.41 -3.19
CA SER A 32 5.73 -8.65 -3.81
C SER A 32 5.94 -8.98 -5.28
N LEU A 33 5.61 -10.19 -5.72
CA LEU A 33 5.78 -10.66 -7.10
C LEU A 33 4.46 -11.21 -7.63
N LEU A 34 3.82 -10.48 -8.56
CA LEU A 34 2.54 -10.86 -9.15
C LEU A 34 2.67 -10.99 -10.67
N SER A 35 2.37 -12.16 -11.21
CA SER A 35 2.25 -12.38 -12.65
C SER A 35 0.89 -11.92 -13.19
N ASP A 36 0.75 -11.84 -14.52
CA ASP A 36 -0.54 -11.52 -15.15
C ASP A 36 -1.60 -12.60 -14.91
N SER A 37 -1.19 -13.88 -14.81
CA SER A 37 -2.11 -14.97 -14.43
C SER A 37 -2.63 -14.80 -13.02
N MET A 38 -1.74 -14.53 -12.06
CA MET A 38 -2.12 -14.30 -10.66
C MET A 38 -3.09 -13.14 -10.49
N LEU A 39 -2.91 -12.03 -11.22
CA LEU A 39 -3.85 -10.90 -11.18
C LEU A 39 -5.26 -11.32 -11.65
N LYS A 40 -5.35 -12.12 -12.72
CA LYS A 40 -6.64 -12.64 -13.21
C LYS A 40 -7.28 -13.59 -12.21
N GLU A 41 -6.50 -14.46 -11.60
CA GLU A 41 -6.96 -15.42 -10.59
C GLU A 41 -7.42 -14.72 -9.31
N LEU A 42 -6.65 -13.72 -8.81
CA LEU A 42 -7.05 -12.88 -7.68
C LEU A 42 -8.40 -12.19 -7.92
N LYS A 43 -8.59 -11.62 -9.12
CA LYS A 43 -9.84 -10.98 -9.51
C LYS A 43 -11.01 -11.96 -9.58
N GLY A 44 -10.74 -13.19 -10.06
CA GLY A 44 -11.76 -14.23 -10.27
C GLY A 44 -12.11 -15.04 -9.02
N ALA A 45 -11.35 -14.90 -7.93
CA ALA A 45 -11.55 -15.70 -6.72
C ALA A 45 -12.87 -15.39 -6.02
N LYS A 46 -13.72 -16.41 -5.81
CA LYS A 46 -15.03 -16.27 -5.17
C LYS A 46 -14.95 -15.79 -3.74
N ILE A 47 -13.90 -16.18 -3.04
CA ILE A 47 -13.68 -15.85 -1.61
C ILE A 47 -13.42 -14.35 -1.36
N GLY A 48 -13.14 -13.56 -2.40
CA GLY A 48 -12.70 -12.19 -2.25
C GLY A 48 -11.27 -12.13 -1.66
N LEU A 49 -10.28 -12.13 -2.55
CA LEU A 49 -8.88 -11.96 -2.19
C LEU A 49 -8.50 -10.47 -2.27
N ALA A 50 -7.78 -10.00 -1.26
CA ALA A 50 -7.22 -8.65 -1.23
C ALA A 50 -5.71 -8.69 -0.94
N VAL A 51 -5.03 -7.60 -1.20
CA VAL A 51 -3.58 -7.49 -1.08
C VAL A 51 -3.19 -6.34 -0.17
N SER A 52 -2.35 -6.58 0.83
CA SER A 52 -1.67 -5.54 1.60
C SER A 52 -0.19 -5.54 1.21
N THR A 53 0.30 -4.44 0.62
CA THR A 53 1.65 -4.39 0.07
C THR A 53 2.43 -3.18 0.55
N GLN A 54 3.78 -3.27 0.53
CA GLN A 54 4.67 -2.32 1.17
C GLN A 54 5.69 -1.75 0.16
N PRO A 55 5.35 -0.67 -0.55
CA PRO A 55 6.28 -0.03 -1.50
C PRO A 55 7.58 0.44 -0.85
N ILE A 56 7.57 0.69 0.45
CA ILE A 56 8.76 1.11 1.21
C ILE A 56 9.89 0.06 1.14
N PHE A 57 9.56 -1.22 0.96
CA PHE A 57 10.58 -2.26 0.85
C PHE A 57 11.43 -2.10 -0.42
N PHE A 58 10.80 -1.97 -1.60
CA PHE A 58 11.61 -1.77 -2.80
C PHE A 58 12.33 -0.41 -2.78
N PHE A 59 11.75 0.60 -2.11
CA PHE A 59 12.41 1.89 -1.93
C PHE A 59 13.72 1.74 -1.15
N ALA A 60 13.70 0.99 -0.06
CA ALA A 60 14.82 0.86 0.86
C ALA A 60 15.81 -0.26 0.46
N GLU A 61 15.34 -1.32 -0.18
CA GLU A 61 16.07 -2.59 -0.37
C GLU A 61 16.36 -2.91 -1.84
N GLU A 62 16.37 -1.91 -2.72
CA GLU A 62 16.54 -2.10 -4.16
C GLU A 62 17.70 -3.00 -4.55
N ASP A 63 18.85 -2.84 -3.89
CA ASP A 63 20.05 -3.60 -4.21
C ASP A 63 19.84 -5.10 -4.02
N SER A 64 19.11 -5.50 -2.97
CA SER A 64 18.72 -6.89 -2.75
C SER A 64 17.79 -7.40 -3.87
N TYR A 65 16.81 -6.60 -4.28
CA TYR A 65 15.93 -6.97 -5.38
C TYR A 65 16.70 -7.17 -6.69
N ARG A 66 17.61 -6.26 -7.03
CA ARG A 66 18.43 -6.38 -8.24
C ARG A 66 19.44 -7.51 -8.19
N GLN A 67 19.93 -7.83 -7.01
CA GLN A 67 20.89 -8.92 -6.84
C GLN A 67 20.24 -10.30 -6.99
N PHE A 68 19.00 -10.47 -6.48
CA PHE A 68 18.39 -11.79 -6.35
C PHE A 68 17.23 -12.06 -7.31
N LEU A 69 16.67 -11.03 -7.95
CA LEU A 69 15.57 -11.17 -8.90
C LEU A 69 16.04 -11.05 -10.34
N SER A 70 15.49 -11.88 -11.21
CA SER A 70 15.65 -11.74 -12.67
C SER A 70 14.95 -10.46 -13.17
N ALA A 71 15.28 -10.03 -14.39
CA ALA A 71 14.63 -8.88 -15.04
C ALA A 71 13.10 -9.07 -15.15
N ASP A 72 12.63 -10.29 -15.39
CA ASP A 72 11.20 -10.58 -15.48
C ASP A 72 10.52 -10.58 -14.10
N GLN A 73 11.19 -11.05 -13.06
CA GLN A 73 10.71 -10.94 -11.69
C GLN A 73 10.65 -9.47 -11.21
N LEU A 74 11.62 -8.64 -11.61
CA LEU A 74 11.57 -7.21 -11.32
C LEU A 74 10.34 -6.53 -11.94
N LYS A 75 9.92 -6.94 -13.15
CA LYS A 75 8.66 -6.46 -13.78
C LYS A 75 7.40 -6.93 -13.05
N MET A 76 7.48 -8.01 -12.30
CA MET A 76 6.37 -8.50 -11.48
C MET A 76 6.34 -7.85 -10.08
N SER A 77 7.33 -6.99 -9.75
CA SER A 77 7.45 -6.43 -8.41
C SER A 77 6.44 -5.33 -8.14
N TYR A 78 5.71 -5.46 -7.04
CA TYR A 78 4.81 -4.44 -6.52
C TYR A 78 3.88 -3.85 -7.58
N ARG A 79 3.06 -4.68 -8.19
CA ARG A 79 2.17 -4.34 -9.31
C ARG A 79 0.92 -3.57 -8.86
N ILE A 80 1.13 -2.42 -8.23
CA ILE A 80 0.10 -1.62 -7.55
C ILE A 80 -0.91 -1.05 -8.55
N LYS A 81 -0.44 -0.51 -9.68
CA LYS A 81 -1.31 0.02 -10.73
C LYS A 81 -2.10 -1.08 -11.42
N SER A 82 -1.49 -2.26 -11.58
CA SER A 82 -2.18 -3.42 -12.13
C SER A 82 -3.28 -3.92 -11.18
N LEU A 83 -3.04 -3.97 -9.88
CA LEU A 83 -4.08 -4.26 -8.88
C LEU A 83 -5.25 -3.28 -8.98
N ASP A 84 -4.96 -1.98 -9.12
CA ASP A 84 -5.97 -0.94 -9.27
C ASP A 84 -6.79 -1.09 -10.57
N LYS A 85 -6.13 -1.30 -11.70
CA LYS A 85 -6.78 -1.52 -13.00
C LYS A 85 -7.70 -2.75 -13.01
N GLU A 86 -7.30 -3.81 -12.32
CA GLU A 86 -8.10 -5.04 -12.20
C GLU A 86 -9.20 -4.93 -11.13
N ASN A 87 -9.33 -3.80 -10.45
CA ASN A 87 -10.26 -3.58 -9.34
C ASN A 87 -10.09 -4.59 -8.20
N ILE A 88 -8.87 -5.06 -7.97
CA ILE A 88 -8.52 -5.87 -6.81
C ILE A 88 -8.33 -4.93 -5.63
N LEU A 89 -9.02 -5.19 -4.52
CA LEU A 89 -8.84 -4.38 -3.31
C LEU A 89 -7.41 -4.53 -2.80
N PHE A 90 -6.72 -3.41 -2.63
CA PHE A 90 -5.39 -3.39 -2.03
C PHE A 90 -5.23 -2.23 -1.04
N SER A 91 -4.37 -2.44 -0.05
CA SER A 91 -3.88 -1.40 0.85
C SER A 91 -2.37 -1.27 0.75
N LEU A 92 -1.89 -0.10 1.16
CA LEU A 92 -0.47 0.14 1.38
C LEU A 92 -0.19 0.18 2.88
N SER A 93 0.97 -0.31 3.28
CA SER A 93 1.46 -0.28 4.66
C SER A 93 2.98 -0.17 4.70
N SER A 94 3.55 0.02 5.88
CA SER A 94 5.01 0.09 6.08
C SER A 94 5.59 -1.18 6.68
N ASP A 95 4.74 -2.05 7.23
CA ASP A 95 5.17 -3.23 8.00
C ASP A 95 6.14 -2.86 9.15
N ALA A 96 5.85 -1.71 9.81
CA ALA A 96 6.65 -1.24 10.93
C ALA A 96 6.64 -2.27 12.08
N PRO A 97 7.78 -2.55 12.72
CA PRO A 97 9.10 -1.90 12.60
C PRO A 97 10.10 -2.63 11.68
N CYS A 98 9.65 -3.44 10.73
CA CYS A 98 10.53 -4.32 9.92
C CYS A 98 11.51 -3.57 9.01
N THR A 99 11.30 -2.28 8.74
CA THR A 99 12.17 -1.43 7.91
C THR A 99 12.72 -0.24 8.69
N PRO A 100 13.46 -0.42 9.80
CA PRO A 100 13.89 0.69 10.67
C PRO A 100 14.83 1.68 9.98
N TRP A 101 15.46 1.29 8.89
CA TRP A 101 16.33 2.14 8.05
C TRP A 101 15.57 3.06 7.08
N ALA A 102 14.25 2.97 6.99
CA ALA A 102 13.43 3.68 6.02
C ALA A 102 12.28 4.48 6.67
N GLU A 103 12.40 4.88 7.92
CA GLU A 103 11.38 5.60 8.70
C GLU A 103 9.98 4.94 8.53
N PRO A 104 9.79 3.70 8.98
CA PRO A 104 8.56 2.93 8.70
C PRO A 104 7.31 3.49 9.38
N ASP A 105 7.45 4.40 10.32
CA ASP A 105 6.40 5.18 10.97
C ASP A 105 5.89 6.36 10.11
N SER A 106 6.62 6.71 9.03
CA SER A 106 6.24 7.74 8.08
C SER A 106 5.62 7.12 6.81
N PRO A 107 4.31 7.28 6.54
CA PRO A 107 3.69 6.75 5.34
C PRO A 107 4.14 7.47 4.06
N PHE A 108 4.77 8.65 4.18
CA PHE A 108 5.10 9.49 3.03
C PHE A 108 6.20 8.90 2.15
N TYR A 109 7.14 8.14 2.70
CA TYR A 109 8.11 7.38 1.90
C TYR A 109 7.41 6.27 1.09
N GLY A 110 6.45 5.57 1.69
CA GLY A 110 5.65 4.58 0.98
C GLY A 110 4.76 5.20 -0.12
N ILE A 111 4.16 6.38 0.15
CA ILE A 111 3.41 7.16 -0.85
C ILE A 111 4.34 7.60 -1.99
N TYR A 112 5.51 8.17 -1.66
CA TYR A 112 6.51 8.56 -2.64
C TYR A 112 6.90 7.39 -3.54
N ALA A 113 7.24 6.24 -2.95
CA ALA A 113 7.61 5.04 -3.69
C ALA A 113 6.46 4.51 -4.57
N ALA A 114 5.23 4.49 -4.07
CA ALA A 114 4.06 4.05 -4.83
C ALA A 114 3.74 4.97 -6.03
N VAL A 115 4.00 6.27 -5.90
CA VAL A 115 3.72 7.26 -6.95
C VAL A 115 4.86 7.32 -7.97
N THR A 116 6.10 7.46 -7.51
CA THR A 116 7.26 7.73 -8.38
C THR A 116 7.95 6.48 -8.87
N ARG A 117 7.82 5.37 -8.16
CA ARG A 117 8.57 4.12 -8.36
C ARG A 117 10.10 4.29 -8.19
N HIS A 118 10.54 5.44 -7.68
CA HIS A 118 11.92 5.67 -7.31
C HIS A 118 12.30 4.90 -6.04
N THR A 119 13.55 4.49 -6.00
CA THR A 119 14.20 3.91 -4.83
C THR A 119 15.02 4.97 -4.08
N ALA A 120 15.53 4.66 -2.90
CA ALA A 120 16.41 5.53 -2.15
C ALA A 120 17.71 5.86 -2.91
N ALA A 121 18.14 4.97 -3.82
CA ALA A 121 19.30 5.20 -4.69
C ALA A 121 18.96 6.02 -5.96
N GLY A 122 17.73 6.51 -6.11
CA GLY A 122 17.28 7.33 -7.24
C GLY A 122 17.06 6.55 -8.55
N ARG A 123 17.02 5.22 -8.48
CA ARG A 123 16.72 4.35 -9.63
C ARG A 123 15.25 3.95 -9.62
N PHE A 124 14.76 3.31 -10.69
CA PHE A 124 13.37 2.85 -10.80
C PHE A 124 13.25 1.33 -10.64
N ILE A 125 12.17 0.89 -9.99
CA ILE A 125 11.69 -0.49 -10.07
C ILE A 125 10.28 -0.50 -10.63
N ASN A 126 10.10 -1.16 -11.80
CA ASN A 126 8.81 -1.35 -12.46
C ASN A 126 8.05 -0.01 -12.62
N GLU A 127 8.66 0.93 -13.34
CA GLU A 127 8.24 2.34 -13.46
C GLU A 127 6.76 2.50 -13.86
N ASP A 128 6.28 1.61 -14.74
CA ASP A 128 4.90 1.64 -15.23
C ASP A 128 3.83 1.38 -14.17
N GLU A 129 4.22 0.89 -13.00
CA GLU A 129 3.31 0.56 -11.89
C GLU A 129 3.07 1.71 -10.90
N GLY A 130 3.49 2.93 -11.23
CA GLY A 130 3.20 4.13 -10.45
C GLY A 130 1.71 4.48 -10.43
N ILE A 131 1.20 4.95 -9.29
CA ILE A 131 -0.20 5.35 -9.09
C ILE A 131 -0.31 6.84 -8.71
N PRO A 132 -1.45 7.50 -8.94
CA PRO A 132 -1.67 8.87 -8.50
C PRO A 132 -1.60 9.03 -6.97
N VAL A 133 -1.17 10.20 -6.48
CA VAL A 133 -1.10 10.54 -5.04
C VAL A 133 -2.41 10.26 -4.33
N ALA A 134 -3.54 10.71 -4.91
CA ALA A 134 -4.87 10.48 -4.34
C ALA A 134 -5.16 8.98 -4.15
N ARG A 135 -4.76 8.15 -5.11
CA ARG A 135 -4.95 6.70 -5.03
C ARG A 135 -4.08 6.06 -3.94
N ALA A 136 -2.84 6.53 -3.79
CA ALA A 136 -1.95 6.08 -2.72
C ALA A 136 -2.51 6.43 -1.33
N ILE A 137 -3.03 7.65 -1.14
CA ILE A 137 -3.68 8.07 0.11
C ILE A 137 -4.90 7.19 0.42
N LEU A 138 -5.77 6.92 -0.56
CA LEU A 138 -6.92 6.03 -0.38
C LEU A 138 -6.50 4.62 0.03
N ALA A 139 -5.38 4.12 -0.51
CA ALA A 139 -4.86 2.80 -0.14
C ALA A 139 -4.29 2.74 1.28
N TYR A 140 -3.77 3.86 1.81
CA TYR A 140 -3.33 3.98 3.21
C TYR A 140 -4.47 4.25 4.20
N THR A 141 -5.65 4.68 3.72
CA THR A 141 -6.76 5.12 4.57
C THR A 141 -8.01 4.27 4.37
N ARG A 142 -8.87 4.65 3.44
CA ARG A 142 -10.17 4.03 3.16
C ARG A 142 -10.05 2.53 2.88
N ASP A 143 -9.14 2.15 2.01
CA ASP A 143 -9.02 0.78 1.55
C ASP A 143 -8.34 -0.10 2.61
N ALA A 144 -7.38 0.47 3.37
CA ALA A 144 -6.79 -0.18 4.54
C ALA A 144 -7.83 -0.43 5.64
N ALA A 145 -8.67 0.56 5.95
CA ALA A 145 -9.76 0.42 6.91
C ALA A 145 -10.76 -0.66 6.47
N LYS A 146 -11.19 -0.63 5.21
CA LYS A 146 -12.05 -1.66 4.63
C LYS A 146 -11.45 -3.05 4.74
N MET A 147 -10.16 -3.19 4.44
CA MET A 147 -9.44 -4.46 4.51
C MET A 147 -9.26 -4.96 5.94
N GLY A 148 -9.11 -4.05 6.90
CA GLY A 148 -9.00 -4.36 8.33
C GLY A 148 -10.35 -4.62 9.01
N GLY A 149 -11.48 -4.47 8.30
CA GLY A 149 -12.82 -4.60 8.87
C GLY A 149 -13.24 -3.43 9.77
N PHE A 150 -12.56 -2.30 9.69
CA PHE A 150 -12.91 -1.10 10.45
C PHE A 150 -14.12 -0.40 9.82
N VAL A 151 -15.24 -0.39 10.52
CA VAL A 151 -16.52 0.14 9.97
C VAL A 151 -16.58 1.66 10.10
N ASN A 152 -15.99 2.23 11.15
CA ASN A 152 -16.13 3.65 11.49
C ASN A 152 -14.95 4.53 11.07
N ASN A 153 -13.86 3.95 10.55
CA ASN A 153 -12.62 4.65 10.22
C ASN A 153 -12.39 4.74 8.71
N GLY A 154 -11.31 5.39 8.31
CA GLY A 154 -10.77 5.43 6.95
C GLY A 154 -11.31 6.52 6.06
N THR A 155 -12.37 7.23 6.46
CA THR A 155 -12.93 8.38 5.73
C THR A 155 -13.44 9.46 6.68
N LEU A 156 -13.41 10.74 6.22
CA LEU A 156 -13.96 11.89 6.95
C LEU A 156 -15.43 12.14 6.55
N THR A 157 -16.27 11.10 6.64
CA THR A 157 -17.69 11.20 6.33
C THR A 157 -18.49 11.40 7.63
N PRO A 158 -19.54 12.24 7.64
CA PRO A 158 -20.39 12.40 8.82
C PRO A 158 -20.87 11.05 9.39
N GLY A 159 -20.75 10.88 10.69
CA GLY A 159 -21.10 9.63 11.39
C GLY A 159 -19.94 8.62 11.54
N LYS A 160 -18.76 8.94 11.02
CA LYS A 160 -17.52 8.21 11.24
C LYS A 160 -16.71 8.78 12.39
N ASP A 161 -15.76 8.01 12.89
CA ASP A 161 -14.80 8.49 13.88
C ASP A 161 -13.95 9.61 13.28
N ALA A 162 -13.70 10.65 14.09
CA ALA A 162 -12.92 11.81 13.66
C ALA A 162 -11.41 11.53 13.82
N ASP A 163 -10.93 10.52 13.07
CA ASP A 163 -9.52 10.16 12.99
C ASP A 163 -8.91 10.81 11.75
N PHE A 164 -8.01 11.77 11.95
CA PHE A 164 -7.39 12.47 10.83
C PHE A 164 -6.01 13.04 11.18
N VAL A 165 -5.28 13.37 10.13
CA VAL A 165 -3.97 14.03 10.21
C VAL A 165 -4.06 15.35 9.46
N ILE A 166 -3.59 16.45 10.09
CA ILE A 166 -3.32 17.72 9.41
C ILE A 166 -1.87 17.69 8.95
N LEU A 167 -1.65 17.93 7.67
CA LEU A 167 -0.32 17.95 7.07
C LEU A 167 0.28 19.36 7.12
N ASP A 168 1.62 19.46 7.10
CA ASP A 168 2.37 20.71 7.07
C ASP A 168 2.21 21.47 5.75
N ARG A 169 1.75 20.81 4.71
CA ARG A 169 1.54 21.34 3.36
C ARG A 169 0.47 20.57 2.59
N ASP A 170 -0.08 21.16 1.53
CA ASP A 170 -0.98 20.47 0.61
C ASP A 170 -0.22 19.42 -0.20
N ILE A 171 -0.46 18.15 0.08
CA ILE A 171 0.20 17.01 -0.58
C ILE A 171 -0.16 16.90 -2.07
N PHE A 172 -1.34 17.38 -2.46
CA PHE A 172 -1.81 17.28 -3.85
C PHE A 172 -1.16 18.32 -4.76
N SER A 173 -0.64 19.42 -4.19
CA SER A 173 0.08 20.46 -4.93
C SER A 173 1.60 20.22 -4.99
N GLN A 174 2.10 19.18 -4.29
CA GLN A 174 3.53 18.90 -4.29
C GLN A 174 3.97 18.26 -5.61
N LYS A 175 5.23 18.55 -5.99
CA LYS A 175 5.90 17.76 -7.00
C LYS A 175 6.15 16.35 -6.47
N ALA A 176 6.21 15.37 -7.38
CA ALA A 176 6.37 13.97 -6.98
C ALA A 176 7.64 13.74 -6.14
N GLU A 177 8.75 14.43 -6.45
CA GLU A 177 10.01 14.37 -5.71
C GLU A 177 9.95 14.92 -4.28
N ASP A 178 8.92 15.70 -3.96
CA ASP A 178 8.76 16.34 -2.63
C ASP A 178 7.77 15.58 -1.73
N LEU A 179 7.12 14.53 -2.22
CA LEU A 179 6.12 13.77 -1.46
C LEU A 179 6.68 13.19 -0.16
N ALA A 180 7.91 12.66 -0.19
CA ALA A 180 8.58 12.13 1.00
C ALA A 180 8.91 13.19 2.07
N LYS A 181 8.87 14.49 1.72
CA LYS A 181 9.15 15.61 2.63
C LYS A 181 7.92 16.11 3.37
N VAL A 182 6.73 15.64 3.01
CA VAL A 182 5.48 15.96 3.69
C VAL A 182 5.52 15.39 5.11
N LYS A 183 5.02 16.15 6.08
CA LYS A 183 5.01 15.75 7.49
C LYS A 183 3.65 16.02 8.12
N PRO A 184 3.28 15.23 9.14
CA PRO A 184 2.14 15.60 9.98
C PRO A 184 2.44 16.90 10.73
N ALA A 185 1.50 17.81 10.77
CA ALA A 185 1.49 18.97 11.68
C ALA A 185 0.74 18.61 12.98
N SER A 186 -0.31 17.80 12.88
CA SER A 186 -1.00 17.24 14.03
C SER A 186 -1.76 15.95 13.68
N THR A 187 -1.97 15.10 14.68
CA THR A 187 -2.75 13.85 14.60
C THR A 187 -3.91 13.90 15.58
N TRP A 188 -5.08 13.47 15.12
CA TRP A 188 -6.33 13.51 15.86
C TRP A 188 -6.96 12.11 15.83
N ILE A 189 -7.45 11.64 16.98
CA ILE A 189 -8.15 10.36 17.14
C ILE A 189 -9.44 10.63 17.90
N GLY A 190 -10.58 10.20 17.36
CA GLY A 190 -11.90 10.44 17.96
C GLY A 190 -12.22 11.91 18.14
N GLY A 191 -11.62 12.81 17.34
CA GLY A 191 -11.77 14.26 17.48
C GLY A 191 -10.89 14.91 18.53
N GLU A 192 -10.04 14.14 19.23
CA GLU A 192 -9.07 14.64 20.19
C GLU A 192 -7.67 14.71 19.57
N LYS A 193 -6.97 15.84 19.78
CA LYS A 193 -5.61 16.00 19.29
C LYS A 193 -4.63 15.22 20.17
N VAL A 194 -4.09 14.12 19.63
CA VAL A 194 -3.17 13.22 20.34
C VAL A 194 -1.70 13.56 20.12
N TRP A 195 -1.40 14.28 19.05
CA TRP A 195 -0.03 14.70 18.73
C TRP A 195 -0.01 16.00 17.93
N SER A 196 1.01 16.83 18.13
CA SER A 196 1.31 17.97 17.28
C SER A 196 2.81 18.20 17.21
N GLN A 197 3.27 18.65 16.04
CA GLN A 197 4.64 19.09 15.88
C GLN A 197 4.87 20.30 16.80
N GLU A 198 5.86 20.22 17.68
CA GLU A 198 6.25 21.36 18.50
C GLU A 198 6.75 22.49 17.59
N LYS A 199 6.23 23.70 17.79
CA LYS A 199 6.82 24.89 17.17
C LYS A 199 8.18 25.12 17.84
N LYS A 200 9.24 24.85 17.10
CA LYS A 200 10.57 25.33 17.48
C LYS A 200 10.65 26.85 17.39
#